data_24684ea25929454a3ca4693253b0122a
#
_entry.id   24684ea25929454a3ca4693253b0122a
#
_cell.length_a   1.000
_cell.length_b   1.000
_cell.length_c   1.000
_cell.angle_alpha   90.00
_cell.angle_beta   90.00
_cell.angle_gamma   90.00
#
_symmetry.space_group_name_H-M   'P 1'
#
loop_
_entity.id
_entity.type
_entity.pdbx_description
1 polymer ?
#
loop_
_entity_poly.entity_id
_entity_poly.type
_entity_poly.pdbx_seq_one_letter_code
_entity_poly.pdbx_strand_id
1 'polypeptide(L)'
;MKKIYLNFYVMLINETIKIVKLYVYNLNNTNKYIHITNYSLQKNSNNFQLYEIGNEVSYKEFKDYLIKEKISLDKFSDMINQMKLMIKISFKSFWNKIFNQKKENILCFEIFGYDFILDKDFKLWILEINNNPGLSISSPVIEKLIPRMIDDAFRLTIDKVFNTKYDKSCIDEKGRYKTKYKLDGYKDDENIFEFLCNLS
;
A
#
# COMPACT_ATOMS: atom_id res chain seq x y z
N MET A 1 20.70 23.16 -18.89
CA MET A 1 20.49 22.53 -17.58
C MET A 1 19.13 21.82 -17.62
N LYS A 2 19.12 20.50 -17.77
CA LYS A 2 17.88 19.73 -17.70
C LYS A 2 17.48 19.65 -16.23
N LYS A 3 16.35 20.25 -15.86
CA LYS A 3 15.72 20.03 -14.54
C LYS A 3 15.25 18.58 -14.51
N ILE A 4 15.91 17.76 -13.72
CA ILE A 4 15.47 16.39 -13.44
C ILE A 4 14.46 16.52 -12.30
N TYR A 5 13.19 16.29 -12.62
CA TYR A 5 12.13 16.24 -11.60
C TYR A 5 12.19 14.88 -10.93
N LEU A 6 12.50 14.86 -9.64
CA LEU A 6 12.33 13.68 -8.78
C LEU A 6 10.83 13.46 -8.58
N ASN A 7 10.24 12.56 -9.33
CA ASN A 7 8.88 12.11 -9.09
C ASN A 7 8.94 11.05 -7.99
N PHE A 8 8.65 11.45 -6.75
CA PHE A 8 8.41 10.49 -5.67
C PHE A 8 7.01 9.93 -5.83
N TYR A 9 6.94 8.67 -6.16
CA TYR A 9 5.70 7.92 -6.11
C TYR A 9 5.55 7.40 -4.70
N VAL A 10 4.70 8.04 -3.92
CA VAL A 10 4.27 7.50 -2.64
C VAL A 10 3.30 6.39 -2.93
N MET A 11 3.70 5.22 -2.58
CA MET A 11 2.96 4.01 -2.81
C MET A 11 2.03 3.74 -1.64
N LEU A 12 0.74 3.72 -1.90
CA LEU A 12 -0.21 3.04 -1.05
C LEU A 12 -0.06 1.52 -1.25
N ILE A 13 0.92 0.89 -0.57
CA ILE A 13 0.87 -0.55 -0.37
C ILE A 13 -0.13 -0.78 0.75
N ASN A 14 -1.41 -0.68 0.43
CA ASN A 14 -2.43 -1.14 1.36
C ASN A 14 -3.70 -1.48 0.59
N GLU A 15 -3.57 -2.39 -0.38
CA GLU A 15 -4.73 -3.11 -0.86
C GLU A 15 -5.14 -4.24 0.09
N THR A 16 -4.45 -4.35 1.22
CA THR A 16 -4.76 -5.35 2.23
C THR A 16 -5.04 -4.67 3.55
N ILE A 17 -6.14 -5.04 4.15
CA ILE A 17 -6.51 -4.63 5.52
C ILE A 17 -6.28 -5.82 6.42
N LYS A 18 -5.40 -5.66 7.40
CA LYS A 18 -5.29 -6.65 8.47
C LYS A 18 -6.48 -6.50 9.38
N ILE A 19 -7.44 -7.39 9.24
CA ILE A 19 -8.57 -7.45 10.14
C ILE A 19 -8.14 -8.21 11.39
N VAL A 20 -7.87 -7.45 12.43
CA VAL A 20 -8.04 -8.01 13.75
C VAL A 20 -9.53 -7.86 14.08
N LYS A 21 -10.19 -8.97 14.42
CA LYS A 21 -11.57 -8.95 14.90
C LYS A 21 -11.77 -7.71 15.72
N LEU A 22 -12.75 -6.87 15.36
CA LEU A 22 -13.14 -5.66 16.09
C LEU A 22 -13.57 -6.07 17.52
N TYR A 23 -12.60 -6.34 18.36
CA TYR A 23 -12.88 -6.43 19.79
C TYR A 23 -13.10 -5.00 20.26
N VAL A 24 -14.20 -4.78 20.93
CA VAL A 24 -14.38 -3.56 21.72
C VAL A 24 -13.13 -3.44 22.59
N TYR A 25 -12.32 -2.40 22.34
CA TYR A 25 -11.11 -2.15 23.09
C TYR A 25 -11.49 -2.03 24.56
N ASN A 26 -11.07 -3.01 25.36
CA ASN A 26 -11.26 -3.00 26.81
C ASN A 26 -9.88 -2.85 27.44
N LEU A 27 -9.62 -1.69 28.02
CA LEU A 27 -8.37 -1.37 28.71
C LEU A 27 -7.99 -2.41 29.77
N ASN A 28 -8.97 -3.11 30.35
CA ASN A 28 -8.75 -4.14 31.36
C ASN A 28 -8.43 -5.52 30.76
N ASN A 29 -8.46 -5.65 29.43
CA ASN A 29 -8.13 -6.91 28.77
C ASN A 29 -6.63 -7.00 28.55
N THR A 30 -5.95 -7.91 29.21
CA THR A 30 -4.50 -8.14 29.12
C THR A 30 -4.08 -9.02 27.95
N ASN A 31 -5.02 -9.47 27.13
CA ASN A 31 -4.71 -10.34 25.99
C ASN A 31 -4.02 -9.55 24.86
N LYS A 32 -2.72 -9.78 24.71
CA LYS A 32 -1.89 -9.11 23.70
C LYS A 32 -2.39 -9.28 22.25
N TYR A 33 -3.08 -10.37 21.93
CA TYR A 33 -3.63 -10.63 20.60
C TYR A 33 -4.84 -9.76 20.25
N ILE A 34 -5.42 -9.07 21.24
CA ILE A 34 -6.50 -8.09 21.02
C ILE A 34 -5.90 -6.71 20.71
N HIS A 35 -4.75 -6.39 21.31
CA HIS A 35 -4.16 -5.06 21.24
C HIS A 35 -3.13 -4.89 20.13
N ILE A 36 -2.50 -5.98 19.70
CA ILE A 36 -1.39 -5.94 18.74
C ILE A 36 -1.76 -6.70 17.48
N THR A 37 -1.84 -5.98 16.36
CA THR A 37 -2.23 -6.51 15.04
C THR A 37 -1.06 -7.08 14.24
N ASN A 38 0.17 -6.99 14.75
CA ASN A 38 1.37 -7.44 14.06
C ASN A 38 1.30 -8.93 13.69
N TYR A 39 1.53 -9.25 12.43
CA TYR A 39 1.48 -10.61 11.89
C TYR A 39 2.36 -11.61 12.67
N SER A 40 3.61 -11.20 13.01
CA SER A 40 4.55 -12.06 13.74
C SER A 40 4.05 -12.44 15.13
N LEU A 41 3.19 -11.61 15.74
CA LEU A 41 2.53 -11.94 16.98
C LEU A 41 1.27 -12.78 16.72
N GLN A 42 0.41 -12.33 15.81
CA GLN A 42 -0.89 -12.94 15.53
C GLN A 42 -0.79 -14.41 15.09
N LYS A 43 0.25 -14.77 14.35
CA LYS A 43 0.49 -16.17 13.92
C LYS A 43 0.60 -17.18 15.08
N ASN A 44 0.86 -16.71 16.29
CA ASN A 44 0.91 -17.55 17.49
C ASN A 44 -0.42 -17.58 18.28
N SER A 45 -1.45 -16.91 17.79
CA SER A 45 -2.78 -16.91 18.40
C SER A 45 -3.57 -18.16 17.99
N ASN A 46 -4.32 -18.74 18.92
CA ASN A 46 -5.26 -19.84 18.62
C ASN A 46 -6.37 -19.42 17.64
N ASN A 47 -6.57 -18.13 17.44
CA ASN A 47 -7.58 -17.58 16.52
C ASN A 47 -6.98 -17.21 15.15
N PHE A 48 -5.68 -17.47 14.93
CA PHE A 48 -5.05 -17.17 13.66
C PHE A 48 -5.65 -18.01 12.52
N GLN A 49 -5.99 -17.36 11.41
CA GLN A 49 -6.61 -17.99 10.22
C GLN A 49 -7.99 -18.65 10.44
N LEU A 50 -8.68 -18.35 11.53
CA LEU A 50 -10.05 -18.89 11.74
C LEU A 50 -11.09 -18.27 10.80
N TYR A 51 -10.82 -17.06 10.30
CA TYR A 51 -11.76 -16.31 9.48
C TYR A 51 -11.21 -16.04 8.08
N GLU A 52 -9.97 -15.54 7.99
CA GLU A 52 -9.28 -15.20 6.75
C GLU A 52 -7.88 -15.81 6.72
N ILE A 53 -7.45 -16.25 5.54
CA ILE A 53 -6.11 -16.81 5.35
C ILE A 53 -5.06 -15.69 5.58
N GLY A 54 -4.17 -15.90 6.54
CA GLY A 54 -3.13 -14.93 6.91
C GLY A 54 -3.65 -13.73 7.72
N ASN A 55 -4.94 -13.71 8.11
CA ASN A 55 -5.60 -12.56 8.75
C ASN A 55 -5.51 -11.27 7.90
N GLU A 56 -5.51 -11.41 6.60
CA GLU A 56 -5.42 -10.31 5.64
C GLU A 56 -6.56 -10.40 4.62
N VAL A 57 -7.16 -9.27 4.30
CA VAL A 57 -8.22 -9.16 3.30
C VAL A 57 -7.89 -8.10 2.27
N SER A 58 -8.31 -8.32 1.03
CA SER A 58 -8.25 -7.32 -0.03
C SER A 58 -9.25 -6.18 0.21
N TYR A 59 -9.07 -5.05 -0.47
CA TYR A 59 -10.07 -3.97 -0.47
C TYR A 59 -11.43 -4.42 -0.95
N LYS A 60 -11.50 -5.37 -1.90
CA LYS A 60 -12.74 -5.95 -2.36
C LYS A 60 -13.47 -6.67 -1.23
N GLU A 61 -12.78 -7.59 -0.56
CA GLU A 61 -13.35 -8.35 0.57
C GLU A 61 -13.77 -7.42 1.71
N PHE A 62 -13.01 -6.35 1.98
CA PHE A 62 -13.39 -5.36 2.97
C PHE A 62 -14.65 -4.59 2.57
N LYS A 63 -14.81 -4.19 1.30
CA LYS A 63 -16.06 -3.59 0.80
C LYS A 63 -17.23 -4.55 0.95
N ASP A 64 -17.05 -5.83 0.60
CA ASP A 64 -18.07 -6.85 0.74
C ASP A 64 -18.48 -7.02 2.22
N TYR A 65 -17.51 -6.96 3.14
CA TYR A 65 -17.77 -6.93 4.58
C TYR A 65 -18.59 -5.71 5.00
N LEU A 66 -18.25 -4.51 4.54
CA LEU A 66 -19.02 -3.29 4.86
C LEU A 66 -20.47 -3.39 4.38
N ILE A 67 -20.69 -3.91 3.18
CA ILE A 67 -22.04 -4.14 2.63
C ILE A 67 -22.82 -5.12 3.51
N LYS A 68 -22.20 -6.24 3.90
CA LYS A 68 -22.80 -7.24 4.79
C LYS A 68 -23.21 -6.65 6.14
N GLU A 69 -22.39 -5.79 6.70
CA GLU A 69 -22.65 -5.09 7.96
C GLU A 69 -23.55 -3.86 7.80
N LYS A 70 -24.09 -3.61 6.61
CA LYS A 70 -24.94 -2.45 6.28
C LYS A 70 -24.27 -1.10 6.54
N ILE A 71 -22.95 -1.03 6.37
CA ILE A 71 -22.16 0.19 6.47
C ILE A 71 -22.04 0.81 5.07
N SER A 72 -22.25 2.13 4.96
CA SER A 72 -22.15 2.84 3.68
C SER A 72 -20.73 2.72 3.09
N LEU A 73 -20.64 2.46 1.79
CA LEU A 73 -19.37 2.47 1.06
C LEU A 73 -18.71 3.85 0.99
N ASP A 74 -19.44 4.93 1.31
CA ASP A 74 -18.84 6.26 1.49
C ASP A 74 -17.78 6.24 2.58
N LYS A 75 -17.97 5.45 3.65
CA LYS A 75 -16.96 5.26 4.70
C LYS A 75 -15.64 4.69 4.17
N PHE A 76 -15.73 3.77 3.21
CA PHE A 76 -14.53 3.26 2.54
C PHE A 76 -13.85 4.35 1.71
N SER A 77 -14.62 5.12 0.94
CA SER A 77 -14.10 6.22 0.12
C SER A 77 -13.45 7.30 0.99
N ASP A 78 -14.08 7.65 2.11
CA ASP A 78 -13.54 8.59 3.09
C ASP A 78 -12.24 8.09 3.73
N MET A 79 -12.16 6.79 4.05
CA MET A 79 -10.94 6.15 4.57
C MET A 79 -9.79 6.30 3.57
N ILE A 80 -10.01 6.00 2.29
CA ILE A 80 -8.98 6.15 1.24
C ILE A 80 -8.55 7.62 1.10
N ASN A 81 -9.48 8.56 1.15
CA ASN A 81 -9.16 10.00 1.09
C ASN A 81 -8.35 10.46 2.30
N GLN A 82 -8.66 9.97 3.50
CA GLN A 82 -7.87 10.22 4.71
C GLN A 82 -6.44 9.68 4.55
N MET A 83 -6.26 8.44 4.05
CA MET A 83 -4.94 7.87 3.77
C MET A 83 -4.12 8.77 2.85
N LYS A 84 -4.66 9.14 1.69
CA LYS A 84 -4.00 9.99 0.70
C LYS A 84 -3.59 11.34 1.31
N LEU A 85 -4.48 11.96 2.08
CA LEU A 85 -4.19 13.24 2.74
C LEU A 85 -3.06 13.12 3.77
N MET A 86 -3.11 12.11 4.63
CA MET A 86 -2.09 11.88 5.66
C MET A 86 -0.71 11.61 5.06
N ILE A 87 -0.64 10.78 4.01
CA ILE A 87 0.59 10.53 3.28
C ILE A 87 1.14 11.82 2.68
N LYS A 88 0.30 12.60 2.01
CA LYS A 88 0.71 13.89 1.42
C LYS A 88 1.25 14.86 2.46
N ILE A 89 0.59 15.00 3.62
CA ILE A 89 1.02 15.87 4.71
C ILE A 89 2.36 15.41 5.30
N SER A 90 2.50 14.11 5.58
CA SER A 90 3.72 13.56 6.15
C SER A 90 4.91 13.79 5.22
N PHE A 91 4.78 13.50 3.92
CA PHE A 91 5.84 13.76 2.94
C PHE A 91 6.22 15.24 2.86
N LYS A 92 5.24 16.14 2.82
CA LYS A 92 5.51 17.59 2.83
C LYS A 92 6.28 18.04 4.07
N SER A 93 6.00 17.43 5.22
CA SER A 93 6.61 17.80 6.49
C SER A 93 8.10 17.46 6.58
N PHE A 94 8.54 16.35 5.99
CA PHE A 94 9.95 15.96 6.04
C PHE A 94 10.74 16.24 4.75
N TRP A 95 10.06 16.55 3.64
CA TRP A 95 10.68 16.82 2.35
C TRP A 95 11.84 17.81 2.42
N ASN A 96 11.60 18.97 3.00
CA ASN A 96 12.61 20.01 3.13
C ASN A 96 13.82 19.59 3.97
N LYS A 97 13.63 18.66 4.92
CA LYS A 97 14.72 18.17 5.77
C LYS A 97 15.61 17.16 5.03
N ILE A 98 15.05 16.36 4.14
CA ILE A 98 15.79 15.34 3.38
C ILE A 98 16.52 15.98 2.20
N PHE A 99 15.88 16.91 1.49
CA PHE A 99 16.36 17.40 0.20
C PHE A 99 17.09 18.72 0.21
N ASN A 100 17.10 19.46 1.34
CA ASN A 100 17.87 20.70 1.45
C ASN A 100 19.39 20.47 1.54
N GLN A 101 19.87 19.25 1.59
CA GLN A 101 21.29 19.00 1.87
C GLN A 101 22.20 18.75 0.67
N LYS A 102 21.69 18.43 -0.52
CA LYS A 102 22.58 18.30 -1.71
C LYS A 102 21.89 18.49 -3.04
N LYS A 103 22.43 19.41 -3.84
CA LYS A 103 22.10 19.61 -5.26
C LYS A 103 22.85 18.62 -6.15
N GLU A 104 22.74 17.34 -5.91
CA GLU A 104 23.28 16.34 -6.82
C GLU A 104 22.18 15.84 -7.74
N ASN A 105 22.48 15.70 -9.04
CA ASN A 105 21.58 15.12 -10.05
C ASN A 105 21.48 13.60 -9.87
N ILE A 106 21.01 13.14 -8.71
CA ILE A 106 20.83 11.72 -8.42
C ILE A 106 19.37 11.36 -8.69
N LEU A 107 19.16 10.37 -9.55
CA LEU A 107 17.86 9.72 -9.70
C LEU A 107 17.74 8.66 -8.61
N CYS A 108 16.79 8.83 -7.74
CA CYS A 108 16.47 7.83 -6.72
C CYS A 108 14.95 7.64 -6.63
N PHE A 109 14.55 6.48 -6.17
CA PHE A 109 13.18 6.20 -5.75
C PHE A 109 13.22 5.39 -4.48
N GLU A 110 12.15 5.46 -3.71
CA GLU A 110 12.02 4.70 -2.48
C GLU A 110 10.57 4.26 -2.28
N ILE A 111 10.40 3.08 -1.69
CA ILE A 111 9.10 2.51 -1.35
C ILE A 111 8.94 2.64 0.16
N PHE A 112 7.84 3.28 0.59
CA PHE A 112 7.51 3.44 2.01
C PHE A 112 6.28 2.59 2.35
N GLY A 113 6.32 1.94 3.50
CA GLY A 113 5.16 1.29 4.09
C GLY A 113 4.52 2.19 5.15
N TYR A 114 3.21 2.42 5.03
CA TYR A 114 2.43 3.17 6.02
C TYR A 114 1.52 2.20 6.77
N ASP A 115 1.67 2.15 8.07
CA ASP A 115 0.76 1.39 8.93
C ASP A 115 -0.28 2.33 9.53
N PHE A 116 -1.56 2.01 9.25
CA PHE A 116 -2.71 2.75 9.74
C PHE A 116 -3.55 1.89 10.66
N ILE A 117 -4.25 2.54 11.58
CA ILE A 117 -5.35 1.94 12.34
C ILE A 117 -6.63 2.74 12.09
N LEU A 118 -7.73 2.02 11.95
CA LEU A 118 -9.07 2.58 11.76
C LEU A 118 -9.85 2.44 13.06
N ASP A 119 -10.38 3.54 13.58
CA ASP A 119 -11.22 3.50 14.78
C ASP A 119 -12.70 3.18 14.44
N LYS A 120 -13.53 3.03 15.48
CA LYS A 120 -14.96 2.70 15.34
C LYS A 120 -15.78 3.73 14.56
N ASP A 121 -15.30 4.97 14.47
CA ASP A 121 -15.95 6.08 13.79
C ASP A 121 -15.41 6.25 12.36
N PHE A 122 -14.58 5.30 11.87
CA PHE A 122 -13.90 5.32 10.58
C PHE A 122 -12.89 6.46 10.44
N LYS A 123 -12.38 6.96 11.56
CA LYS A 123 -11.25 7.88 11.56
C LYS A 123 -9.95 7.08 11.51
N LEU A 124 -9.07 7.49 10.61
CA LEU A 124 -7.79 6.85 10.38
C LEU A 124 -6.68 7.51 11.22
N TRP A 125 -5.75 6.70 11.69
CA TRP A 125 -4.58 7.12 12.45
C TRP A 125 -3.33 6.47 11.88
N ILE A 126 -2.22 7.22 11.71
CA ILE A 126 -0.93 6.67 11.35
C ILE A 126 -0.29 6.07 12.60
N LEU A 127 0.13 4.81 12.52
CA LEU A 127 0.91 4.16 13.57
C LEU A 127 2.40 4.33 13.33
N GLU A 128 2.86 4.01 12.11
CA GLU A 128 4.27 4.13 11.74
C GLU A 128 4.46 4.32 10.24
N ILE A 129 5.65 4.78 9.86
CA ILE A 129 6.10 4.93 8.48
C ILE A 129 7.43 4.20 8.33
N ASN A 130 7.47 3.19 7.48
CA ASN A 130 8.64 2.34 7.26
C ASN A 130 9.28 2.66 5.92
N ASN A 131 10.58 2.99 5.92
CA ASN A 131 11.38 3.20 4.70
C ASN A 131 11.95 1.89 4.13
N ASN A 132 11.78 0.79 4.82
CA ASN A 132 12.14 -0.55 4.36
C ASN A 132 10.98 -1.51 4.68
N PRO A 133 9.86 -1.41 3.96
CA PRO A 133 8.69 -2.23 4.24
C PRO A 133 8.99 -3.70 3.96
N GLY A 134 8.40 -4.59 4.77
CA GLY A 134 8.50 -6.03 4.57
C GLY A 134 7.79 -6.45 3.28
N LEU A 135 8.53 -7.03 2.34
CA LEU A 135 8.02 -7.53 1.07
C LEU A 135 7.87 -9.06 1.04
N SER A 136 7.85 -9.69 2.21
CA SER A 136 7.67 -11.15 2.33
C SER A 136 6.22 -11.53 2.07
N ILE A 137 6.03 -12.63 1.36
CA ILE A 137 4.72 -13.20 1.06
C ILE A 137 4.18 -13.87 2.31
N SER A 138 3.10 -13.32 2.88
CA SER A 138 2.46 -13.79 4.11
C SER A 138 1.08 -14.40 3.87
N SER A 139 0.45 -14.09 2.73
CA SER A 139 -0.90 -14.55 2.39
C SER A 139 -1.10 -14.60 0.87
N PRO A 140 -2.17 -15.27 0.38
CA PRO A 140 -2.51 -15.29 -1.04
C PRO A 140 -2.79 -13.91 -1.63
N VAL A 141 -3.24 -12.94 -0.82
CA VAL A 141 -3.46 -11.56 -1.25
C VAL A 141 -2.12 -10.88 -1.51
N ILE A 142 -1.19 -11.00 -0.57
CA ILE A 142 0.17 -10.45 -0.67
C ILE A 142 0.96 -11.12 -1.80
N GLU A 143 0.76 -12.42 -2.04
CA GLU A 143 1.39 -13.17 -3.14
C GLU A 143 1.08 -12.58 -4.52
N LYS A 144 -0.14 -12.09 -4.72
CA LYS A 144 -0.53 -11.41 -5.95
C LYS A 144 -0.07 -9.95 -5.97
N LEU A 145 -0.16 -9.26 -4.84
CA LEU A 145 0.07 -7.83 -4.74
C LEU A 145 1.55 -7.46 -4.90
N ILE A 146 2.46 -8.10 -4.18
CA ILE A 146 3.89 -7.71 -4.15
C ILE A 146 4.54 -7.77 -5.53
N PRO A 147 4.44 -8.85 -6.32
CA PRO A 147 5.04 -8.89 -7.65
C PRO A 147 4.49 -7.83 -8.60
N ARG A 148 3.15 -7.60 -8.56
CA ARG A 148 2.51 -6.55 -9.36
C ARG A 148 3.02 -5.17 -8.98
N MET A 149 3.13 -4.92 -7.71
CA MET A 149 3.61 -3.68 -7.15
C MET A 149 5.05 -3.36 -7.59
N ILE A 150 5.97 -4.32 -7.46
CA ILE A 150 7.37 -4.13 -7.85
C ILE A 150 7.48 -3.89 -9.36
N ASP A 151 6.76 -4.66 -10.17
CA ASP A 151 6.69 -4.49 -11.62
C ASP A 151 6.23 -3.08 -12.00
N ASP A 152 5.14 -2.62 -11.40
CA ASP A 152 4.58 -1.29 -11.66
C ASP A 152 5.48 -0.15 -11.14
N ALA A 153 6.18 -0.36 -10.01
CA ALA A 153 7.17 0.59 -9.52
C ALA A 153 8.35 0.74 -10.48
N PHE A 154 8.86 -0.38 -11.00
CA PHE A 154 9.97 -0.36 -11.97
C PHE A 154 9.57 0.33 -13.28
N ARG A 155 8.36 0.12 -13.76
CA ARG A 155 7.82 0.81 -14.93
C ARG A 155 7.78 2.32 -14.77
N LEU A 156 7.55 2.81 -13.55
CA LEU A 156 7.52 4.26 -13.26
C LEU A 156 8.90 4.86 -13.04
N THR A 157 9.90 4.06 -12.68
CA THR A 157 11.22 4.50 -12.25
C THR A 157 12.34 3.98 -13.15
N ILE A 158 12.74 2.73 -12.99
CA ILE A 158 13.91 2.12 -13.61
C ILE A 158 13.77 2.06 -15.12
N ASP A 159 12.64 1.61 -15.64
CA ASP A 159 12.41 1.42 -17.06
C ASP A 159 12.45 2.72 -17.86
N LYS A 160 12.05 3.83 -17.22
CA LYS A 160 12.14 5.16 -17.86
C LYS A 160 13.57 5.67 -18.00
N VAL A 161 14.48 5.21 -17.14
CA VAL A 161 15.88 5.64 -17.12
C VAL A 161 16.73 4.78 -18.02
N PHE A 162 16.55 3.46 -17.94
CA PHE A 162 17.41 2.49 -18.61
C PHE A 162 16.89 2.02 -19.97
N ASN A 163 15.76 2.54 -20.45
CA ASN A 163 15.13 2.17 -21.71
C ASN A 163 15.07 0.63 -21.89
N THR A 164 14.54 -0.04 -20.88
CA THR A 164 14.46 -1.50 -20.79
C THR A 164 13.65 -2.06 -21.95
N LYS A 165 14.18 -3.10 -22.60
CA LYS A 165 13.43 -3.85 -23.60
C LYS A 165 12.59 -4.90 -22.87
N TYR A 166 11.29 -4.72 -22.93
CA TYR A 166 10.37 -5.73 -22.38
C TYR A 166 10.36 -7.01 -23.23
N ASP A 167 10.10 -8.12 -22.57
CA ASP A 167 9.77 -9.37 -23.25
C ASP A 167 8.56 -9.15 -24.16
N LYS A 168 8.58 -9.74 -25.36
CA LYS A 168 7.48 -9.65 -26.33
C LYS A 168 6.16 -10.15 -25.74
N SER A 169 6.19 -11.08 -24.79
CA SER A 169 5.00 -11.56 -24.05
C SER A 169 4.35 -10.49 -23.18
N CYS A 170 5.09 -9.45 -22.83
CA CYS A 170 4.60 -8.32 -22.02
C CYS A 170 4.17 -7.12 -22.89
N ILE A 171 4.11 -7.26 -24.21
CA ILE A 171 3.68 -6.19 -25.12
C ILE A 171 2.40 -6.63 -25.83
N ASP A 172 1.39 -5.78 -25.84
CA ASP A 172 0.14 -6.02 -26.56
C ASP A 172 0.28 -5.74 -28.07
N GLU A 173 -0.75 -6.03 -28.84
CA GLU A 173 -0.82 -5.82 -30.30
C GLU A 173 -0.61 -4.34 -30.72
N LYS A 174 -0.83 -3.42 -29.78
CA LYS A 174 -0.63 -1.97 -29.99
C LYS A 174 0.70 -1.46 -29.48
N GLY A 175 1.61 -2.37 -29.07
CA GLY A 175 2.93 -2.02 -28.56
C GLY A 175 2.93 -1.47 -27.13
N ARG A 176 1.82 -1.60 -26.38
CA ARG A 176 1.72 -1.15 -25.00
C ARG A 176 2.15 -2.25 -24.05
N TYR A 177 2.79 -1.86 -22.95
CA TYR A 177 3.16 -2.80 -21.91
C TYR A 177 1.92 -3.39 -21.23
N LYS A 178 2.00 -4.67 -20.92
CA LYS A 178 0.98 -5.44 -20.23
C LYS A 178 1.66 -6.34 -19.20
N THR A 179 1.37 -6.13 -17.94
CA THR A 179 1.99 -6.93 -16.89
C THR A 179 1.53 -8.40 -16.93
N LYS A 180 2.41 -9.30 -16.56
CA LYS A 180 2.07 -10.71 -16.34
C LYS A 180 1.49 -10.99 -14.95
N TYR A 181 1.61 -10.04 -14.04
CA TYR A 181 1.15 -10.18 -12.66
C TYR A 181 -0.28 -9.68 -12.52
N LYS A 182 -1.22 -10.62 -12.48
CA LYS A 182 -2.65 -10.32 -12.36
C LYS A 182 -3.01 -9.86 -10.96
N LEU A 183 -3.79 -8.80 -10.87
CA LEU A 183 -4.36 -8.31 -9.62
C LEU A 183 -5.83 -7.99 -9.82
N ASP A 184 -6.68 -8.55 -8.97
CA ASP A 184 -8.13 -8.37 -9.04
C ASP A 184 -8.49 -6.89 -8.86
N GLY A 185 -9.33 -6.36 -9.76
CA GLY A 185 -9.73 -4.95 -9.75
C GLY A 185 -8.87 -4.03 -10.63
N TYR A 186 -7.76 -4.53 -11.21
CA TYR A 186 -6.88 -3.77 -12.09
C TYR A 186 -6.73 -4.42 -13.47
N LYS A 187 -6.59 -3.59 -14.50
CA LYS A 187 -6.27 -4.05 -15.84
C LYS A 187 -4.76 -4.34 -15.97
N ASP A 188 -4.38 -5.18 -16.93
CA ASP A 188 -2.98 -5.55 -17.12
C ASP A 188 -2.12 -4.40 -17.66
N ASP A 189 -2.71 -3.45 -18.38
CA ASP A 189 -2.06 -2.25 -18.93
C ASP A 189 -2.13 -1.03 -17.99
N GLU A 190 -2.83 -1.16 -16.86
CA GLU A 190 -2.95 -0.15 -15.83
C GLU A 190 -1.76 -0.22 -14.86
N ASN A 191 -1.37 0.90 -14.27
CA ASN A 191 -0.41 0.94 -13.18
C ASN A 191 -1.17 1.14 -11.88
N ILE A 192 -0.87 0.33 -10.86
CA ILE A 192 -1.58 0.40 -9.56
C ILE A 192 -1.19 1.61 -8.72
N PHE A 193 -0.14 2.33 -9.13
CA PHE A 193 0.26 3.55 -8.44
C PHE A 193 -0.57 4.74 -8.86
N GLU A 194 -1.02 5.49 -7.90
CA GLU A 194 -1.69 6.76 -8.11
C GLU A 194 -0.77 7.93 -7.79
N PHE A 195 -0.76 8.94 -8.67
CA PHE A 195 -0.03 10.18 -8.41
C PHE A 195 -0.73 10.99 -7.32
N LEU A 196 -0.03 11.30 -6.23
CA LEU A 196 -0.59 12.08 -5.12
C LEU A 196 -0.26 13.55 -5.19
N CYS A 197 0.99 13.92 -5.41
CA CYS A 197 1.41 15.32 -5.47
C CYS A 197 2.86 15.47 -5.95
N ASN A 198 3.19 16.68 -6.43
CA ASN A 198 4.56 17.15 -6.49
C ASN A 198 4.99 17.74 -5.15
N LEU A 199 6.25 17.56 -4.79
CA LEU A 199 6.85 18.07 -3.56
C LEU A 199 7.81 19.24 -3.82
N SER A 200 7.93 19.64 -5.10
CA SER A 200 8.71 20.82 -5.53
C SER A 200 7.99 22.11 -5.26
#